data_43a0931a22b030df334a527881fa65f6
#
_entry.id   43a0931a22b030df334a527881fa65f6
#
_cell.length_a   1.000
_cell.length_b   1.000
_cell.length_c   1.000
_cell.angle_alpha   90.00
_cell.angle_beta   90.00
_cell.angle_gamma   90.00
#
_symmetry.space_group_name_H-M   'P 1'
#
loop_
_entity.id
_entity.type
_entity.pdbx_description
1 polymer ?
#
loop_
_entity_poly.entity_id
_entity_poly.type
_entity_poly.pdbx_seq_one_letter_code
_entity_poly.pdbx_strand_id
1 'polypeptide(L)'
;MKKVLIVVGVLVLTGMILVGVVWWYSRTSNPWNAATIGDISTPVGYTRVDGSYAEFMRSLPLKKRGSKVQLYTGDDARFQFLSTGVIDIPMLSNSEQCADMTMRVRAEKLEVGDNHHP
;
A
#
# COMPACT_ATOMS: atom_id res chain seq x y z
N MET A 1 3.36 40.78 -27.47
CA MET A 1 2.60 40.64 -26.22
C MET A 1 1.65 39.45 -26.21
N LYS A 2 0.74 39.27 -27.15
CA LYS A 2 -0.22 38.13 -27.17
C LYS A 2 0.45 36.75 -27.12
N LYS A 3 1.53 36.49 -27.85
CA LYS A 3 2.26 35.22 -27.83
C LYS A 3 2.92 34.92 -26.48
N VAL A 4 3.45 35.92 -25.82
CA VAL A 4 4.05 35.78 -24.47
C VAL A 4 2.98 35.42 -23.44
N LEU A 5 1.80 36.05 -23.50
CA LEU A 5 0.69 35.77 -22.62
C LEU A 5 0.19 34.32 -22.79
N ILE A 6 0.13 33.84 -24.03
CA ILE A 6 -0.27 32.45 -24.33
C ILE A 6 0.75 31.46 -23.71
N VAL A 7 2.03 31.68 -23.92
CA VAL A 7 3.10 30.83 -23.38
C VAL A 7 3.07 30.79 -21.85
N VAL A 8 2.94 31.94 -21.20
CA VAL A 8 2.82 32.02 -19.73
C VAL A 8 1.56 31.29 -19.25
N GLY A 9 0.43 31.48 -19.92
CA GLY A 9 -0.82 30.78 -19.59
C GLY A 9 -0.69 29.25 -19.67
N VAL A 10 -0.05 28.74 -20.73
CA VAL A 10 0.20 27.30 -20.90
C VAL A 10 1.12 26.77 -19.81
N LEU A 11 2.19 27.47 -19.45
CA LEU A 11 3.11 27.05 -18.39
C LEU A 11 2.43 26.99 -17.02
N VAL A 12 1.61 27.99 -16.70
CA VAL A 12 0.85 28.01 -15.46
C VAL A 12 -0.14 26.85 -15.40
N LEU A 13 -0.89 26.62 -16.47
CA LEU A 13 -1.86 25.53 -16.56
C LEU A 13 -1.16 24.15 -16.40
N THR A 14 -0.05 23.95 -17.09
CA THR A 14 0.75 22.72 -16.97
C THR A 14 1.26 22.53 -15.55
N GLY A 15 1.75 23.58 -14.91
CA GLY A 15 2.20 23.54 -13.51
C GLY A 15 1.07 23.16 -12.55
N MET A 16 -0.12 23.72 -12.72
CA MET A 16 -1.29 23.39 -11.90
C MET A 16 -1.71 21.91 -12.07
N ILE A 17 -1.70 21.41 -13.29
CA ILE A 17 -2.03 20.00 -13.57
C ILE A 17 -1.02 19.07 -12.90
N LEU A 18 0.28 19.34 -13.03
CA LEU A 18 1.33 18.54 -12.40
C LEU A 18 1.20 18.53 -10.88
N VAL A 19 0.98 19.68 -10.26
CA VAL A 19 0.76 19.77 -8.81
C VAL A 19 -0.49 18.98 -8.40
N GLY A 20 -1.58 19.07 -9.15
CA GLY A 20 -2.80 18.31 -8.89
C GLY A 20 -2.58 16.80 -8.99
N VAL A 21 -1.85 16.32 -9.99
CA VAL A 21 -1.52 14.91 -10.16
C VAL A 21 -0.63 14.40 -9.02
N VAL A 22 0.42 15.13 -8.67
CA VAL A 22 1.30 14.77 -7.54
C VAL A 22 0.53 14.75 -6.23
N TRP A 23 -0.31 15.74 -5.99
CA TRP A 23 -1.14 15.80 -4.79
C TRP A 23 -2.14 14.65 -4.71
N TRP A 24 -2.79 14.29 -5.82
CA TRP A 24 -3.72 13.16 -5.88
C TRP A 24 -2.99 11.84 -5.65
N TYR A 25 -1.83 11.65 -6.31
CA TYR A 25 -1.02 10.45 -6.17
C TYR A 25 -0.48 10.27 -4.74
N SER A 26 -0.03 11.36 -4.09
CA SER A 26 0.50 11.33 -2.74
C SER A 26 -0.54 10.97 -1.66
N ARG A 27 -1.83 11.09 -1.97
CA ARG A 27 -2.92 10.71 -1.07
C ARG A 27 -3.51 9.33 -1.33
N THR A 28 -2.99 8.63 -2.31
CA THR A 28 -3.54 7.34 -2.72
C THR A 28 -2.62 6.22 -2.25
N SER A 29 -3.10 5.38 -1.32
CA SER A 29 -2.47 4.10 -1.01
C SER A 29 -2.77 3.10 -2.12
N ASN A 30 -1.92 2.09 -2.29
CA ASN A 30 -2.03 1.06 -3.32
C ASN A 30 -2.30 1.65 -4.73
N PRO A 31 -1.43 2.54 -5.24
CA PRO A 31 -1.65 3.24 -6.51
C PRO A 31 -1.78 2.30 -7.71
N TRP A 32 -1.21 1.11 -7.62
CA TRP A 32 -1.21 0.08 -8.68
C TRP A 32 -2.45 -0.82 -8.61
N ASN A 33 -3.30 -0.67 -7.60
CA ASN A 33 -4.46 -1.53 -7.35
C ASN A 33 -4.09 -3.02 -7.29
N ALA A 34 -2.95 -3.31 -6.67
CA ALA A 34 -2.49 -4.67 -6.44
C ALA A 34 -3.51 -5.42 -5.55
N ALA A 35 -3.83 -6.66 -5.91
CA ALA A 35 -4.77 -7.48 -5.14
C ALA A 35 -4.09 -8.15 -3.94
N THR A 36 -2.82 -8.51 -4.09
CA THR A 36 -2.00 -9.15 -3.06
C THR A 36 -0.64 -8.45 -2.93
N ILE A 37 0.09 -8.76 -1.86
CA ILE A 37 1.48 -8.28 -1.70
C ILE A 37 2.36 -8.76 -2.86
N GLY A 38 2.09 -9.95 -3.39
CA GLY A 38 2.81 -10.53 -4.51
C GLY A 38 2.71 -9.74 -5.81
N ASP A 39 1.62 -8.98 -6.00
CA ASP A 39 1.40 -8.18 -7.20
C ASP A 39 2.19 -6.85 -7.19
N ILE A 40 2.74 -6.47 -6.02
CA ILE A 40 3.60 -5.29 -5.91
C ILE A 40 4.95 -5.61 -6.53
N SER A 41 5.41 -4.81 -7.48
CA SER A 41 6.71 -4.99 -8.13
C SER A 41 7.87 -4.88 -7.14
N THR A 42 8.86 -5.76 -7.30
CA THR A 42 10.09 -5.73 -6.51
C THR A 42 10.90 -4.47 -6.87
N PRO A 43 11.43 -3.74 -5.89
CA PRO A 43 12.30 -2.59 -6.17
C PRO A 43 13.53 -2.99 -6.99
N VAL A 44 14.04 -2.04 -7.77
CA VAL A 44 15.24 -2.25 -8.60
C VAL A 44 16.42 -2.63 -7.70
N GLY A 45 17.14 -3.68 -8.08
CA GLY A 45 18.30 -4.19 -7.32
C GLY A 45 17.95 -5.21 -6.23
N TYR A 46 16.68 -5.54 -6.04
CA TYR A 46 16.24 -6.55 -5.08
C TYR A 46 15.64 -7.77 -5.80
N THR A 47 15.90 -8.94 -5.26
CA THR A 47 15.29 -10.20 -5.71
C THR A 47 14.31 -10.71 -4.66
N ARG A 48 13.30 -11.43 -5.12
CA ARG A 48 12.34 -12.09 -4.21
C ARG A 48 12.99 -13.30 -3.56
N VAL A 49 12.75 -13.45 -2.27
CA VAL A 49 13.18 -14.65 -1.53
C VAL A 49 12.16 -15.76 -1.76
N ASP A 50 12.64 -16.97 -1.98
CA ASP A 50 11.81 -18.18 -2.08
C ASP A 50 11.56 -18.79 -0.69
N GLY A 51 10.52 -19.61 -0.58
CA GLY A 51 10.17 -20.33 0.63
C GLY A 51 8.71 -20.18 1.02
N SER A 52 8.20 -21.18 1.72
CA SER A 52 6.76 -21.29 2.05
C SER A 52 6.21 -20.08 2.84
N TYR A 53 7.01 -19.50 3.73
CA TYR A 53 6.62 -18.31 4.47
C TYR A 53 6.59 -17.07 3.58
N ALA A 54 7.57 -16.92 2.69
CA ALA A 54 7.62 -15.82 1.75
C ALA A 54 6.46 -15.88 0.75
N GLU A 55 6.06 -17.06 0.30
CA GLU A 55 4.89 -17.28 -0.56
C GLU A 55 3.59 -16.94 0.17
N PHE A 56 3.46 -17.39 1.42
CA PHE A 56 2.32 -17.02 2.27
C PHE A 56 2.22 -15.50 2.43
N MET A 57 3.31 -14.81 2.76
CA MET A 57 3.31 -13.35 2.88
C MET A 57 2.91 -12.66 1.58
N ARG A 58 3.34 -13.18 0.43
CA ARG A 58 2.96 -12.66 -0.89
C ARG A 58 1.48 -12.88 -1.22
N SER A 59 0.88 -13.93 -0.69
CA SER A 59 -0.55 -14.24 -0.92
C SER A 59 -1.50 -13.37 -0.09
N LEU A 60 -1.00 -12.62 0.90
CA LEU A 60 -1.85 -11.79 1.74
C LEU A 60 -2.59 -10.74 0.91
N PRO A 61 -3.92 -10.62 1.10
CA PRO A 61 -4.73 -9.69 0.34
C PRO A 61 -4.47 -8.23 0.73
N LEU A 62 -4.58 -7.35 -0.24
CA LEU A 62 -4.50 -5.91 -0.04
C LEU A 62 -5.88 -5.27 -0.19
N LYS A 63 -6.14 -4.26 0.62
CA LYS A 63 -7.31 -3.41 0.45
C LYS A 63 -7.26 -2.68 -0.88
N LYS A 64 -8.44 -2.36 -1.42
CA LYS A 64 -8.60 -1.64 -2.68
C LYS A 64 -7.80 -0.34 -2.70
N ARG A 65 -7.44 0.10 -3.90
CA ARG A 65 -6.80 1.39 -4.14
C ARG A 65 -7.52 2.51 -3.41
N GLY A 66 -6.76 3.36 -2.74
CA GLY A 66 -7.27 4.50 -2.00
C GLY A 66 -7.79 4.18 -0.60
N SER A 67 -7.72 2.91 -0.16
CA SER A 67 -7.99 2.56 1.23
C SER A 67 -6.99 3.26 2.14
N LYS A 68 -7.49 3.88 3.21
CA LYS A 68 -6.66 4.66 4.11
C LYS A 68 -5.99 3.77 5.16
N VAL A 69 -4.76 4.10 5.49
CA VAL A 69 -4.09 3.59 6.68
C VAL A 69 -4.67 4.33 7.87
N GLN A 70 -5.21 3.59 8.82
CA GLN A 70 -5.78 4.14 10.04
C GLN A 70 -4.85 3.91 11.23
N LEU A 71 -4.84 4.86 12.15
CA LEU A 71 -4.19 4.72 13.44
C LEU A 71 -5.09 3.90 14.39
N TYR A 72 -4.53 3.44 15.50
CA TYR A 72 -5.28 2.72 16.53
C TYR A 72 -6.43 3.56 17.15
N THR A 73 -6.35 4.89 17.05
CA THR A 73 -7.41 5.82 17.47
C THR A 73 -8.60 5.85 16.53
N GLY A 74 -8.49 5.26 15.33
CA GLY A 74 -9.47 5.34 14.25
C GLY A 74 -9.25 6.52 13.28
N ASP A 75 -8.30 7.41 13.60
CA ASP A 75 -7.94 8.52 12.74
C ASP A 75 -7.12 8.07 11.53
N ASP A 76 -7.20 8.81 10.44
CA ASP A 76 -6.37 8.55 9.27
C ASP A 76 -4.89 8.90 9.53
N ALA A 77 -3.98 8.02 9.13
CA ALA A 77 -2.55 8.31 9.18
C ALA A 77 -2.21 9.53 8.30
N ARG A 78 -1.32 10.39 8.79
CA ARG A 78 -0.99 11.67 8.14
C ARG A 78 -0.38 11.51 6.74
N PHE A 79 0.44 10.48 6.53
CA PHE A 79 1.22 10.28 5.31
C PHE A 79 0.79 9.00 4.57
N GLN A 80 -0.36 9.04 3.93
CA GLN A 80 -0.93 7.92 3.20
C GLN A 80 -0.02 7.42 2.05
N PHE A 81 0.73 8.31 1.42
CA PHE A 81 1.60 8.00 0.29
C PHE A 81 2.84 7.17 0.66
N LEU A 82 3.16 7.03 1.94
CA LEU A 82 4.22 6.13 2.40
C LEU A 82 3.78 4.65 2.37
N SER A 83 2.50 4.40 2.23
CA SER A 83 1.95 3.04 2.15
C SER A 83 1.80 2.62 0.69
N THR A 84 2.52 1.58 0.29
CA THR A 84 2.35 0.94 -1.02
C THR A 84 1.06 0.13 -1.10
N GLY A 85 0.53 -0.29 0.05
CA GLY A 85 -0.74 -0.98 0.19
C GLY A 85 -1.09 -1.20 1.66
N VAL A 86 -2.35 -1.49 1.93
CA VAL A 86 -2.86 -1.83 3.25
C VAL A 86 -3.31 -3.28 3.22
N ILE A 87 -2.76 -4.12 4.08
CA ILE A 87 -3.13 -5.53 4.16
C ILE A 87 -4.58 -5.63 4.65
N ASP A 88 -5.37 -6.47 3.98
CA ASP A 88 -6.78 -6.67 4.30
C ASP A 88 -6.97 -7.81 5.29
N ILE A 89 -6.46 -7.61 6.50
CA ILE A 89 -6.65 -8.51 7.63
C ILE A 89 -7.40 -7.74 8.71
N PRO A 90 -8.54 -8.26 9.22
CA PRO A 90 -9.30 -7.59 10.25
C PRO A 90 -8.49 -7.55 11.55
N MET A 91 -8.51 -6.42 12.25
CA MET A 91 -7.97 -6.34 13.62
C MET A 91 -8.84 -7.13 14.57
N LEU A 92 -8.22 -7.86 15.49
CA LEU A 92 -8.93 -8.61 16.55
C LEU A 92 -9.31 -7.70 17.71
N SER A 93 -8.50 -6.68 17.98
CA SER A 93 -8.77 -5.68 19.03
C SER A 93 -8.10 -4.35 18.73
N ASN A 94 -8.59 -3.27 19.35
CA ASN A 94 -7.99 -1.94 19.24
C ASN A 94 -6.62 -1.82 19.92
N SER A 95 -6.21 -2.84 20.68
CA SER A 95 -4.91 -2.90 21.36
C SER A 95 -3.86 -3.70 20.59
N GLU A 96 -4.21 -4.23 19.42
CA GLU A 96 -3.28 -4.99 18.58
C GLU A 96 -2.19 -4.06 18.05
N GLN A 97 -0.94 -4.30 18.45
CA GLN A 97 0.23 -3.54 18.05
C GLN A 97 1.00 -4.26 16.93
N CYS A 98 2.01 -3.59 16.36
CA CYS A 98 2.82 -4.13 15.27
C CYS A 98 3.45 -5.49 15.59
N ALA A 99 3.88 -5.72 16.84
CA ALA A 99 4.43 -6.99 17.27
C ALA A 99 3.39 -8.10 17.28
N ASP A 100 2.19 -7.80 17.78
CA ASP A 100 1.07 -8.75 17.85
C ASP A 100 0.62 -9.15 16.44
N MET A 101 0.51 -8.21 15.53
CA MET A 101 0.19 -8.46 14.12
C MET A 101 1.22 -9.38 13.46
N THR A 102 2.51 -9.15 13.73
CA THR A 102 3.58 -9.98 13.18
C THR A 102 3.51 -11.42 13.70
N MET A 103 3.28 -11.58 15.00
CA MET A 103 3.13 -12.90 15.62
C MET A 103 1.88 -13.62 15.13
N ARG A 104 0.78 -12.91 14.99
CA ARG A 104 -0.48 -13.44 14.47
C ARG A 104 -0.34 -13.94 13.04
N VAL A 105 0.20 -13.14 12.13
CA VAL A 105 0.42 -13.53 10.73
C VAL A 105 1.30 -14.79 10.65
N ARG A 106 2.28 -14.92 11.55
CA ARG A 106 3.11 -16.12 11.64
C ARG A 106 2.32 -17.32 12.14
N ALA A 107 1.46 -17.15 13.13
CA ALA A 107 0.60 -18.21 13.67
C ALA A 107 -0.40 -18.71 12.61
N GLU A 108 -1.07 -17.81 11.89
CA GLU A 108 -1.98 -18.15 10.80
C GLU A 108 -1.26 -18.99 9.70
N LYS A 109 0.01 -18.68 9.41
CA LYS A 109 0.81 -19.51 8.49
C LYS A 109 1.01 -20.93 9.02
N LEU A 110 1.24 -21.12 10.30
CA LEU A 110 1.46 -22.44 10.90
C LEU A 110 0.16 -23.26 10.86
N GLU A 111 -0.98 -22.66 11.16
CA GLU A 111 -2.30 -23.32 11.11
C GLU A 111 -2.63 -23.78 9.67
N VAL A 112 -2.37 -22.95 8.66
CA VAL A 112 -2.58 -23.33 7.25
C VAL A 112 -1.66 -24.47 6.84
N GLY A 113 -0.43 -24.54 7.37
CA GLY A 113 0.52 -25.60 7.11
C GLY A 113 0.11 -26.95 7.71
N ASP A 114 -0.49 -26.95 8.90
CA ASP A 114 -0.89 -28.16 9.62
C ASP A 114 -2.14 -28.84 9.04
N ASN A 115 -3.01 -28.06 8.41
CA ASN A 115 -4.23 -28.59 7.75
C ASN A 115 -3.94 -29.29 6.39
N HIS A 116 -2.68 -29.41 5.98
CA HIS A 116 -2.26 -30.04 4.73
C HIS A 116 -1.49 -31.36 4.93
N HIS A 117 -1.45 -31.91 6.14
CA HIS A 117 -1.02 -33.29 6.33
C HIS A 117 -2.21 -34.24 6.19
N PRO A 118 -2.15 -35.15 5.20
CA PRO A 118 -3.14 -36.23 5.04
C PRO A 118 -3.09 -37.23 6.20
#